data_44d7473249839ce16c8484be4786fa06
#
_entry.id   44d7473249839ce16c8484be4786fa06
#
_cell.length_a   1.000
_cell.length_b   1.000
_cell.length_c   1.000
_cell.angle_alpha   90.00
_cell.angle_beta   90.00
_cell.angle_gamma   90.00
#
_symmetry.space_group_name_H-M   'P 1'
#
loop_
_entity.id
_entity.type
_entity.pdbx_description
1 polymer ?
#
loop_
_entity_poly.entity_id
_entity_poly.type
_entity_poly.pdbx_seq_one_letter_code
_entity_poly.pdbx_strand_id
1 'polypeptide(L)'
;MKVLITGGAGFIGSHTADRLLKEGYEVRVLDSLQKPIHNSIPEYLDDRIEFIAGSATDIRAITEALQGVDYVYHLAAFQDYLPYFSRFVDVNVASTARIYEIIVRDKLPIKKIIVASSQAALGEGLYLDSRGNEVLPDTRLEENLKKGIFDLTAEDGGELFLAKTPERISNPQNPYGMSKIAEEMFALQLGKRYKIPTVAM
;
A
#
# COMPACT_ATOMS: atom_id res chain seq x y z
N MET A 1 -4.13 -11.91 -21.41
CA MET A 1 -3.10 -11.19 -20.63
C MET A 1 -3.22 -11.63 -19.19
N LYS A 2 -2.08 -11.85 -18.52
CA LYS A 2 -2.06 -12.34 -17.14
C LYS A 2 -1.70 -11.24 -16.15
N VAL A 3 -2.42 -11.19 -15.04
CA VAL A 3 -2.25 -10.18 -13.98
C VAL A 3 -1.87 -10.86 -12.67
N LEU A 4 -0.79 -10.44 -12.04
CA LEU A 4 -0.46 -10.80 -10.67
C LEU A 4 -1.09 -9.81 -9.69
N ILE A 5 -1.74 -10.35 -8.65
CA ILE A 5 -2.21 -9.56 -7.50
C ILE A 5 -1.52 -10.10 -6.24
N THR A 6 -0.63 -9.34 -5.63
CA THR A 6 -0.13 -9.68 -4.29
C THR A 6 -1.13 -9.18 -3.24
N GLY A 7 -1.35 -9.96 -2.18
CA GLY A 7 -2.43 -9.66 -1.24
C GLY A 7 -3.83 -9.90 -1.82
N GLY A 8 -3.93 -10.82 -2.78
CA GLY A 8 -5.15 -11.04 -3.55
C GLY A 8 -6.27 -11.75 -2.77
N ALA A 9 -5.96 -12.39 -1.65
CA ALA A 9 -6.98 -12.96 -0.76
C ALA A 9 -7.62 -11.90 0.16
N GLY A 10 -7.02 -10.72 0.29
CA GLY A 10 -7.57 -9.61 1.07
C GLY A 10 -8.77 -8.94 0.41
N PHE A 11 -9.41 -8.01 1.14
CA PHE A 11 -10.63 -7.33 0.70
C PHE A 11 -10.48 -6.65 -0.67
N ILE A 12 -9.51 -5.75 -0.82
CA ILE A 12 -9.31 -5.04 -2.09
C ILE A 12 -8.84 -6.00 -3.18
N GLY A 13 -7.93 -6.93 -2.83
CA GLY A 13 -7.34 -7.86 -3.79
C GLY A 13 -8.36 -8.81 -4.41
N SER A 14 -9.27 -9.39 -3.62
CA SER A 14 -10.30 -10.31 -4.11
C SER A 14 -11.29 -9.62 -5.05
N HIS A 15 -11.76 -8.41 -4.69
CA HIS A 15 -12.65 -7.64 -5.56
C HIS A 15 -11.95 -7.20 -6.86
N THR A 16 -10.63 -6.91 -6.79
CA THR A 16 -9.82 -6.62 -7.98
C THR A 16 -9.71 -7.86 -8.88
N ALA A 17 -9.48 -9.04 -8.28
CA ALA A 17 -9.42 -10.30 -9.00
C ALA A 17 -10.72 -10.61 -9.73
N ASP A 18 -11.87 -10.48 -9.05
CA ASP A 18 -13.18 -10.67 -9.64
C ASP A 18 -13.44 -9.75 -10.84
N ARG A 19 -13.04 -8.47 -10.69
CA ARG A 19 -13.20 -7.51 -11.78
C ARG A 19 -12.34 -7.88 -12.98
N LEU A 20 -11.08 -8.23 -12.76
CA LEU A 20 -10.16 -8.62 -13.82
C LEU A 20 -10.60 -9.88 -14.56
N LEU A 21 -11.10 -10.89 -13.83
CA LEU A 21 -11.68 -12.10 -14.43
C LEU A 21 -12.88 -11.78 -15.32
N LYS A 22 -13.75 -10.85 -14.90
CA LYS A 22 -14.90 -10.38 -15.71
C LYS A 22 -14.47 -9.65 -16.98
N GLU A 23 -13.32 -8.97 -16.97
CA GLU A 23 -12.74 -8.31 -18.13
C GLU A 23 -11.91 -9.27 -19.01
N GLY A 24 -11.87 -10.56 -18.70
CA GLY A 24 -11.20 -11.60 -19.49
C GLY A 24 -9.70 -11.70 -19.30
N TYR A 25 -9.17 -11.18 -18.20
CA TYR A 25 -7.78 -11.41 -17.82
C TYR A 25 -7.62 -12.78 -17.13
N GLU A 26 -6.46 -13.39 -17.29
CA GLU A 26 -5.98 -14.45 -16.41
C GLU A 26 -5.47 -13.82 -15.12
N VAL A 27 -5.87 -14.34 -13.98
CA VAL A 27 -5.49 -13.78 -12.68
C VAL A 27 -4.67 -14.78 -11.89
N ARG A 28 -3.52 -14.33 -11.41
CA ARG A 28 -2.70 -15.02 -10.42
C ARG A 28 -2.70 -14.23 -9.14
N VAL A 29 -2.90 -14.90 -8.01
CA VAL A 29 -2.85 -14.33 -6.67
C VAL A 29 -1.66 -14.88 -5.92
N LEU A 30 -0.87 -14.00 -5.29
CA LEU A 30 0.11 -14.36 -4.27
C LEU A 30 -0.39 -13.81 -2.94
N ASP A 31 -0.64 -14.68 -1.97
CA ASP A 31 -1.07 -14.29 -0.63
C ASP A 31 -0.48 -15.20 0.43
N SER A 32 -0.08 -14.63 1.54
CA SER A 32 0.53 -15.37 2.65
C SER A 32 -0.48 -16.09 3.54
N LEU A 33 -1.77 -15.82 3.36
CA LEU A 33 -2.85 -16.35 4.20
C LEU A 33 -2.56 -16.17 5.70
N GLN A 34 -2.10 -14.98 6.06
CA GLN A 34 -1.62 -14.72 7.42
C GLN A 34 -2.76 -14.75 8.44
N LYS A 35 -2.57 -15.55 9.49
CA LYS A 35 -3.46 -15.54 10.67
C LYS A 35 -3.37 -14.20 11.43
N PRO A 36 -4.46 -13.71 12.03
CA PRO A 36 -5.80 -14.33 12.12
C PRO A 36 -6.72 -14.03 10.92
N ILE A 37 -6.24 -13.33 9.88
CA ILE A 37 -7.08 -12.85 8.77
C ILE A 37 -7.60 -14.01 7.94
N HIS A 38 -6.72 -14.96 7.60
CA HIS A 38 -7.07 -16.16 6.84
C HIS A 38 -6.56 -17.42 7.53
N ASN A 39 -7.37 -18.49 7.56
CA ASN A 39 -6.98 -19.81 8.04
C ASN A 39 -6.76 -20.81 6.88
N SER A 40 -7.29 -20.50 5.71
CA SER A 40 -7.21 -21.27 4.46
C SER A 40 -7.42 -20.32 3.28
N ILE A 41 -7.31 -20.83 2.07
CA ILE A 41 -7.75 -20.11 0.87
C ILE A 41 -9.24 -19.80 1.04
N PRO A 42 -9.66 -18.52 0.95
CA PRO A 42 -11.06 -18.15 1.14
C PRO A 42 -11.97 -18.72 0.03
N GLU A 43 -13.14 -19.20 0.42
CA GLU A 43 -14.15 -19.75 -0.49
C GLU A 43 -14.73 -18.72 -1.47
N TYR A 44 -14.59 -17.43 -1.18
CA TYR A 44 -15.04 -16.35 -2.06
C TYR A 44 -14.09 -16.11 -3.26
N LEU A 45 -12.90 -16.71 -3.30
CA LEU A 45 -12.04 -16.61 -4.47
C LEU A 45 -12.53 -17.53 -5.57
N ASP A 46 -12.61 -16.98 -6.79
CA ASP A 46 -13.03 -17.73 -7.99
C ASP A 46 -12.02 -18.85 -8.32
N ASP A 47 -12.50 -20.05 -8.62
CA ASP A 47 -11.69 -21.24 -8.91
C ASP A 47 -10.78 -21.08 -10.16
N ARG A 48 -11.02 -20.08 -10.99
CA ARG A 48 -10.18 -19.74 -12.15
C ARG A 48 -8.88 -19.03 -11.76
N ILE A 49 -8.76 -18.58 -10.51
CA ILE A 49 -7.59 -17.87 -10.00
C ILE A 49 -6.45 -18.89 -9.81
N GLU A 50 -5.32 -18.62 -10.43
CA GLU A 50 -4.07 -19.33 -10.12
C GLU A 50 -3.55 -18.82 -8.77
N PHE A 51 -3.68 -19.63 -7.71
CA PHE A 51 -3.32 -19.23 -6.35
C PHE A 51 -1.95 -19.75 -5.94
N ILE A 52 -1.08 -18.85 -5.48
CA ILE A 52 0.22 -19.17 -4.89
C ILE A 52 0.16 -18.77 -3.40
N ALA A 53 0.24 -19.77 -2.53
CA ALA A 53 0.34 -19.54 -1.08
C ALA A 53 1.79 -19.18 -0.73
N GLY A 54 2.02 -17.88 -0.42
CA GLY A 54 3.36 -17.39 -0.14
C GLY A 54 3.37 -15.91 0.22
N SER A 55 4.42 -15.48 0.90
CA SER A 55 4.60 -14.08 1.28
C SER A 55 5.26 -13.29 0.16
N ALA A 56 4.83 -12.05 -0.06
CA ALA A 56 5.54 -11.10 -0.91
C ALA A 56 6.95 -10.74 -0.39
N THR A 57 7.27 -11.13 0.85
CA THR A 57 8.63 -10.99 1.42
C THR A 57 9.53 -12.19 1.08
N ASP A 58 8.96 -13.31 0.65
CA ASP A 58 9.72 -14.47 0.21
C ASP A 58 10.15 -14.30 -1.26
N ILE A 59 11.47 -14.23 -1.47
CA ILE A 59 12.05 -14.02 -2.79
C ILE A 59 11.71 -15.14 -3.78
N ARG A 60 11.55 -16.37 -3.29
CA ARG A 60 11.19 -17.52 -4.16
C ARG A 60 9.74 -17.40 -4.60
N ALA A 61 8.84 -17.18 -3.64
CA ALA A 61 7.41 -17.06 -3.94
C ALA A 61 7.12 -15.89 -4.89
N ILE A 62 7.73 -14.71 -4.66
CA ILE A 62 7.51 -13.57 -5.54
C ILE A 62 8.18 -13.73 -6.91
N THR A 63 9.34 -14.41 -6.98
CA THR A 63 9.99 -14.73 -8.27
C THR A 63 9.10 -15.67 -9.10
N GLU A 64 8.55 -16.71 -8.49
CA GLU A 64 7.59 -17.61 -9.14
C GLU A 64 6.34 -16.86 -9.59
N ALA A 65 5.77 -16.05 -8.70
CA ALA A 65 4.55 -15.31 -8.99
C ALA A 65 4.69 -14.32 -10.17
N LEU A 66 5.87 -13.74 -10.36
CA LEU A 66 6.14 -12.79 -11.44
C LEU A 66 6.32 -13.44 -12.82
N GLN A 67 6.51 -14.78 -12.90
CA GLN A 67 6.77 -15.45 -14.18
C GLN A 67 5.56 -15.39 -15.12
N GLY A 68 5.76 -14.90 -16.33
CA GLY A 68 4.75 -14.90 -17.39
C GLY A 68 3.56 -13.96 -17.16
N VAL A 69 3.67 -12.98 -16.26
CA VAL A 69 2.63 -11.96 -16.05
C VAL A 69 2.90 -10.69 -16.85
N ASP A 70 1.83 -10.02 -17.25
CA ASP A 70 1.87 -8.76 -18.00
C ASP A 70 1.76 -7.54 -17.06
N TYR A 71 0.97 -7.66 -16.00
CA TYR A 71 0.64 -6.57 -15.06
C TYR A 71 0.76 -7.03 -13.61
N VAL A 72 1.11 -6.10 -12.73
CA VAL A 72 1.20 -6.36 -11.29
C VAL A 72 0.35 -5.37 -10.53
N TYR A 73 -0.57 -5.87 -9.69
CA TYR A 73 -1.24 -5.14 -8.62
C TYR A 73 -0.56 -5.53 -7.31
N HIS A 74 0.27 -4.65 -6.78
CA HIS A 74 0.92 -4.87 -5.50
C HIS A 74 0.06 -4.29 -4.38
N LEU A 75 -0.77 -5.16 -3.78
CA LEU A 75 -1.74 -4.80 -2.75
C LEU A 75 -1.42 -5.46 -1.41
N ALA A 76 -0.42 -6.36 -1.37
CA ALA A 76 0.05 -6.96 -0.13
C ALA A 76 0.60 -5.87 0.78
N ALA A 77 0.06 -5.77 1.99
CA ALA A 77 0.50 -4.82 2.99
C ALA A 77 0.38 -5.40 4.39
N PHE A 78 1.24 -4.93 5.29
CA PHE A 78 1.10 -5.12 6.72
C PHE A 78 0.53 -3.84 7.32
N GLN A 79 -0.56 -3.98 8.06
CA GLN A 79 -1.18 -2.91 8.83
C GLN A 79 -1.55 -3.47 10.21
N ASP A 80 -1.08 -2.83 11.27
CA ASP A 80 -1.33 -3.22 12.65
C ASP A 80 -1.15 -2.00 13.56
N TYR A 81 -1.64 -2.09 14.79
CA TYR A 81 -1.41 -1.12 15.87
C TYR A 81 -0.37 -1.62 16.89
N LEU A 82 0.13 -2.85 16.73
CA LEU A 82 1.15 -3.43 17.59
C LEU A 82 2.56 -2.96 17.20
N PRO A 83 3.53 -2.97 18.12
CA PRO A 83 4.87 -2.42 17.90
C PRO A 83 5.78 -3.36 17.07
N TYR A 84 5.26 -3.91 15.99
CA TYR A 84 6.02 -4.72 15.03
C TYR A 84 6.61 -3.86 13.91
N PHE A 85 7.40 -2.85 14.30
CA PHE A 85 7.85 -1.80 13.39
C PHE A 85 8.62 -2.31 12.17
N SER A 86 9.49 -3.31 12.34
CA SER A 86 10.24 -3.90 11.23
C SER A 86 9.33 -4.52 10.16
N ARG A 87 8.18 -5.07 10.55
CA ARG A 87 7.25 -5.71 9.61
C ARG A 87 6.63 -4.72 8.62
N PHE A 88 6.41 -3.47 9.02
CA PHE A 88 5.97 -2.43 8.08
C PHE A 88 7.01 -2.21 6.98
N VAL A 89 8.29 -2.22 7.34
CA VAL A 89 9.38 -2.07 6.37
C VAL A 89 9.51 -3.31 5.50
N ASP A 90 9.51 -4.50 6.11
CA ASP A 90 9.71 -5.76 5.38
C ASP A 90 8.58 -6.03 4.38
N VAL A 91 7.31 -5.87 4.83
CA VAL A 91 6.15 -6.21 4.01
C VAL A 91 5.80 -5.10 3.03
N ASN A 92 5.81 -3.82 3.46
CA ASN A 92 5.33 -2.76 2.58
C ASN A 92 6.45 -2.20 1.70
N VAL A 93 7.64 -2.01 2.25
CA VAL A 93 8.74 -1.35 1.51
C VAL A 93 9.63 -2.35 0.80
N ALA A 94 10.16 -3.34 1.55
CA ALA A 94 11.13 -4.27 0.99
C ALA A 94 10.50 -5.23 -0.03
N SER A 95 9.23 -5.61 0.11
CA SER A 95 8.54 -6.41 -0.92
C SER A 95 8.44 -5.65 -2.24
N THR A 96 8.09 -4.35 -2.18
CA THR A 96 8.05 -3.49 -3.36
C THR A 96 9.41 -3.42 -4.05
N ALA A 97 10.48 -3.18 -3.27
CA ALA A 97 11.83 -3.15 -3.81
C ALA A 97 12.21 -4.49 -4.47
N ARG A 98 11.87 -5.64 -3.85
CA ARG A 98 12.12 -6.98 -4.40
C ARG A 98 11.39 -7.23 -5.73
N ILE A 99 10.15 -6.77 -5.85
CA ILE A 99 9.40 -6.88 -7.12
C ILE A 99 10.18 -6.20 -8.25
N TYR A 100 10.61 -4.95 -8.05
CA TYR A 100 11.38 -4.23 -9.07
C TYR A 100 12.76 -4.86 -9.30
N GLU A 101 13.44 -5.32 -8.26
CA GLU A 101 14.72 -6.00 -8.36
C GLU A 101 14.63 -7.24 -9.25
N ILE A 102 13.63 -8.10 -9.03
CA ILE A 102 13.41 -9.31 -9.82
C ILE A 102 13.08 -8.96 -11.28
N ILE A 103 12.17 -8.01 -11.49
CA ILE A 103 11.76 -7.58 -12.84
C ILE A 103 12.98 -7.08 -13.63
N VAL A 104 13.83 -6.26 -13.01
CA VAL A 104 15.03 -5.68 -13.67
C VAL A 104 16.10 -6.75 -13.88
N ARG A 105 16.41 -7.55 -12.85
CA ARG A 105 17.42 -8.61 -12.92
C ARG A 105 17.09 -9.65 -13.99
N ASP A 106 15.84 -10.10 -14.02
CA ASP A 106 15.40 -11.18 -14.89
C ASP A 106 14.81 -10.68 -16.22
N LYS A 107 14.84 -9.35 -16.43
CA LYS A 107 14.34 -8.66 -17.64
C LYS A 107 12.89 -9.05 -17.98
N LEU A 108 12.03 -9.16 -16.95
CA LEU A 108 10.65 -9.53 -17.13
C LEU A 108 9.87 -8.46 -17.90
N PRO A 109 9.03 -8.81 -18.91
CA PRO A 109 8.37 -7.85 -19.78
C PRO A 109 7.09 -7.27 -19.15
N ILE A 110 7.18 -6.78 -17.92
CA ILE A 110 6.04 -6.20 -17.20
C ILE A 110 5.60 -4.90 -17.87
N LYS A 111 4.34 -4.81 -18.24
CA LYS A 111 3.74 -3.68 -18.95
C LYS A 111 3.36 -2.53 -18.01
N LYS A 112 2.93 -2.83 -16.79
CA LYS A 112 2.60 -1.82 -15.77
C LYS A 112 2.54 -2.45 -14.37
N ILE A 113 2.90 -1.64 -13.38
CA ILE A 113 2.75 -1.96 -11.96
C ILE A 113 1.82 -0.94 -11.33
N ILE A 114 0.88 -1.40 -10.53
CA ILE A 114 -0.01 -0.60 -9.70
C ILE A 114 0.33 -0.93 -8.24
N VAL A 115 0.65 0.07 -7.44
CA VAL A 115 0.86 -0.08 -6.00
C VAL A 115 -0.23 0.65 -5.23
N ALA A 116 -0.68 0.08 -4.14
CA ALA A 116 -1.61 0.76 -3.26
C ALA A 116 -0.84 1.72 -2.34
N SER A 117 -1.05 3.03 -2.46
CA SER A 117 -0.65 4.01 -1.46
C SER A 117 -1.66 4.03 -0.30
N SER A 118 -1.74 5.11 0.44
CA SER A 118 -2.68 5.23 1.55
C SER A 118 -2.92 6.70 1.90
N GLN A 119 -4.13 6.99 2.36
CA GLN A 119 -4.41 8.27 3.03
C GLN A 119 -3.47 8.51 4.22
N ALA A 120 -3.04 7.46 4.92
CA ALA A 120 -2.10 7.57 6.04
C ALA A 120 -0.74 8.19 5.65
N ALA A 121 -0.38 8.18 4.36
CA ALA A 121 0.81 8.86 3.86
C ALA A 121 0.72 10.39 3.95
N LEU A 122 -0.49 10.94 3.94
CA LEU A 122 -0.74 12.38 4.06
C LEU A 122 -0.74 12.85 5.53
N GLY A 123 -0.89 11.92 6.49
CA GLY A 123 -1.11 12.25 7.90
C GLY A 123 -2.47 12.91 8.11
N GLU A 124 -2.53 13.92 8.97
CA GLU A 124 -3.76 14.70 9.21
C GLU A 124 -4.12 15.64 8.05
N GLY A 125 -3.20 15.87 7.12
CA GLY A 125 -3.39 16.78 6.01
C GLY A 125 -2.99 18.22 6.33
N LEU A 126 -3.32 19.13 5.40
CA LEU A 126 -3.02 20.55 5.51
C LEU A 126 -4.18 21.28 6.18
N TYR A 127 -3.84 22.15 7.11
CA TYR A 127 -4.77 23.07 7.77
C TYR A 127 -4.32 24.52 7.59
N LEU A 128 -5.23 25.45 7.83
CA LEU A 128 -4.93 26.87 7.94
C LEU A 128 -5.23 27.34 9.37
N ASP A 129 -4.37 28.18 9.93
CA ASP A 129 -4.68 28.89 11.15
C ASP A 129 -5.64 30.07 10.91
N SER A 130 -6.06 30.76 11.96
CA SER A 130 -6.96 31.92 11.87
C SER A 130 -6.39 33.10 11.08
N ARG A 131 -5.08 33.09 10.79
CA ARG A 131 -4.38 34.12 10.00
C ARG A 131 -4.18 33.67 8.54
N GLY A 132 -4.59 32.45 8.20
CA GLY A 132 -4.43 31.89 6.87
C GLY A 132 -3.06 31.25 6.61
N ASN A 133 -2.23 31.03 7.62
CA ASN A 133 -0.96 30.33 7.45
C ASN A 133 -1.17 28.82 7.35
N GLU A 134 -0.39 28.17 6.49
CA GLU A 134 -0.38 26.72 6.34
C GLU A 134 0.19 26.05 7.60
N VAL A 135 -0.54 25.07 8.14
CA VAL A 135 -0.17 24.28 9.32
C VAL A 135 -0.29 22.79 8.98
N LEU A 136 0.76 22.03 9.28
CA LEU A 136 0.72 20.57 9.30
C LEU A 136 0.63 20.15 10.77
N PRO A 137 -0.57 19.84 11.26
CA PRO A 137 -0.76 19.58 12.67
C PRO A 137 -0.08 18.26 13.08
N ASP A 138 0.29 18.19 14.35
CA ASP A 138 0.76 16.98 15.00
C ASP A 138 -0.39 16.02 15.31
N THR A 139 -0.07 14.86 15.89
CA THR A 139 -1.08 13.89 16.34
C THR A 139 -1.95 14.49 17.44
N ARG A 140 -3.21 14.06 17.48
CA ARG A 140 -4.15 14.43 18.55
C ARG A 140 -3.62 13.97 19.91
N LEU A 141 -3.67 14.86 20.89
CA LEU A 141 -3.25 14.55 22.27
C LEU A 141 -4.21 13.52 22.89
N GLU A 142 -3.65 12.48 23.48
CA GLU A 142 -4.44 11.40 24.10
C GLU A 142 -5.37 11.94 25.20
N GLU A 143 -4.92 12.94 25.95
CA GLU A 143 -5.75 13.58 27.00
C GLU A 143 -6.98 14.30 26.45
N ASN A 144 -6.88 14.88 25.25
CA ASN A 144 -7.99 15.50 24.55
C ASN A 144 -8.98 14.44 24.03
N LEU A 145 -8.46 13.37 23.44
CA LEU A 145 -9.27 12.25 22.97
C LEU A 145 -10.08 11.62 24.12
N LYS A 146 -9.47 11.44 25.29
CA LYS A 146 -10.16 10.94 26.50
C LYS A 146 -11.29 11.85 26.97
N LYS A 147 -11.21 13.14 26.67
CA LYS A 147 -12.29 14.14 26.98
C LYS A 147 -13.32 14.28 25.86
N GLY A 148 -13.18 13.50 24.76
CA GLY A 148 -14.05 13.60 23.59
C GLY A 148 -13.76 14.82 22.71
N ILE A 149 -12.58 15.43 22.84
CA ILE A 149 -12.12 16.55 22.02
C ILE A 149 -11.30 15.97 20.86
N PHE A 150 -11.90 15.99 19.67
CA PHE A 150 -11.29 15.43 18.46
C PHE A 150 -10.71 16.49 17.52
N ASP A 151 -11.05 17.74 17.73
CA ASP A 151 -10.56 18.84 16.89
C ASP A 151 -9.08 19.11 17.14
N LEU A 152 -8.37 19.40 16.06
CA LEU A 152 -6.99 19.81 16.11
C LEU A 152 -6.92 21.32 16.40
N THR A 153 -5.92 21.70 17.17
CA THR A 153 -5.65 23.11 17.48
C THR A 153 -4.23 23.49 17.05
N ALA A 154 -4.02 24.75 16.75
CA ALA A 154 -2.69 25.29 16.54
C ALA A 154 -1.87 25.26 17.86
N GLU A 155 -0.56 25.44 17.76
CA GLU A 155 0.35 25.44 18.93
C GLU A 155 -0.04 26.49 19.99
N ASP A 156 -0.61 27.62 19.57
CA ASP A 156 -1.13 28.69 20.43
C ASP A 156 -2.54 28.41 20.97
N GLY A 157 -3.11 27.23 20.67
CA GLY A 157 -4.47 26.84 21.05
C GLY A 157 -5.57 27.37 20.14
N GLY A 158 -5.22 28.06 19.04
CA GLY A 158 -6.18 28.60 18.07
C GLY A 158 -6.85 27.51 17.23
N GLU A 159 -7.97 27.87 16.61
CA GLU A 159 -8.69 26.97 15.69
C GLU A 159 -7.89 26.72 14.42
N LEU A 160 -7.99 25.48 13.91
CA LEU A 160 -7.45 25.05 12.63
C LEU A 160 -8.59 24.70 11.67
N PHE A 161 -8.48 25.17 10.44
CA PHE A 161 -9.45 24.94 9.38
C PHE A 161 -8.85 23.99 8.33
N LEU A 162 -9.50 22.84 8.07
CA LEU A 162 -9.05 21.87 7.08
C LEU A 162 -8.93 22.54 5.69
N ALA A 163 -7.78 22.36 5.06
CA ALA A 163 -7.51 22.84 3.72
C ALA A 163 -7.28 21.68 2.74
N LYS A 164 -7.35 21.98 1.43
CA LYS A 164 -7.00 20.99 0.42
C LYS A 164 -5.52 20.66 0.51
N THR A 165 -5.20 19.41 0.85
CA THR A 165 -3.82 18.93 0.93
C THR A 165 -3.27 18.68 -0.47
N PRO A 166 -2.23 19.41 -0.92
CA PRO A 166 -1.56 19.11 -2.18
C PRO A 166 -0.81 17.77 -2.13
N GLU A 167 -0.71 17.07 -3.27
CA GLU A 167 0.02 15.79 -3.38
C GLU A 167 1.48 15.86 -2.92
N ARG A 168 2.11 17.05 -2.99
CA ARG A 168 3.49 17.26 -2.53
C ARG A 168 3.66 17.21 -1.01
N ILE A 169 2.57 17.29 -0.26
CA ILE A 169 2.59 17.26 1.20
C ILE A 169 2.41 15.82 1.67
N SER A 170 3.35 15.37 2.45
CA SER A 170 3.32 14.09 3.13
C SER A 170 3.81 14.29 4.55
N ASN A 171 3.00 13.93 5.53
CA ASN A 171 3.30 14.05 6.95
C ASN A 171 2.81 12.81 7.71
N PRO A 172 3.31 11.60 7.38
CA PRO A 172 2.85 10.37 8.00
C PRO A 172 3.24 10.35 9.48
N GLN A 173 2.25 10.12 10.34
CA GLN A 173 2.40 10.20 11.80
C GLN A 173 2.44 8.82 12.47
N ASN A 174 2.43 7.76 11.70
CA ASN A 174 2.51 6.39 12.22
C ASN A 174 3.35 5.49 11.31
N PRO A 175 3.85 4.33 11.82
CA PRO A 175 4.72 3.43 11.06
C PRO A 175 4.10 2.92 9.77
N TYR A 176 2.77 2.72 9.74
CA TYR A 176 2.07 2.31 8.53
C TYR A 176 2.16 3.42 7.45
N GLY A 177 1.78 4.65 7.79
CA GLY A 177 1.86 5.78 6.86
C GLY A 177 3.29 6.03 6.35
N MET A 178 4.29 5.95 7.26
CA MET A 178 5.71 6.04 6.89
C MET A 178 6.12 4.96 5.88
N SER A 179 5.67 3.72 6.09
CA SER A 179 5.96 2.62 5.17
C SER A 179 5.26 2.78 3.83
N LYS A 180 4.04 3.32 3.80
CA LYS A 180 3.28 3.51 2.56
C LYS A 180 3.86 4.64 1.70
N ILE A 181 4.31 5.74 2.30
CA ILE A 181 5.02 6.78 1.52
C ILE A 181 6.37 6.27 1.00
N ALA A 182 7.10 5.48 1.80
CA ALA A 182 8.34 4.87 1.34
C ALA A 182 8.09 3.89 0.18
N GLU A 183 7.08 3.02 0.28
CA GLU A 183 6.63 2.12 -0.80
C GLU A 183 6.33 2.89 -2.09
N GLU A 184 5.54 3.95 -2.00
CA GLU A 184 5.19 4.81 -3.13
C GLU A 184 6.43 5.42 -3.77
N MET A 185 7.33 5.98 -2.95
CA MET A 185 8.59 6.57 -3.43
C MET A 185 9.48 5.54 -4.14
N PHE A 186 9.64 4.34 -3.57
CA PHE A 186 10.38 3.25 -4.22
C PHE A 186 9.75 2.89 -5.56
N ALA A 187 8.44 2.64 -5.59
CA ALA A 187 7.73 2.24 -6.79
C ALA A 187 7.86 3.27 -7.91
N LEU A 188 7.55 4.54 -7.63
CA LEU A 188 7.57 5.60 -8.63
C LEU A 188 8.99 5.89 -9.14
N GLN A 189 10.01 5.93 -8.24
CA GLN A 189 11.38 6.22 -8.65
C GLN A 189 12.02 5.06 -9.42
N LEU A 190 11.82 3.81 -8.98
CA LEU A 190 12.29 2.63 -9.71
C LEU A 190 11.57 2.48 -11.05
N GLY A 191 10.24 2.67 -11.07
CA GLY A 191 9.46 2.68 -12.30
C GLY A 191 10.00 3.68 -13.32
N LYS A 192 10.25 4.91 -12.90
CA LYS A 192 10.86 5.96 -13.75
C LYS A 192 12.26 5.58 -14.20
N ARG A 193 13.12 5.11 -13.29
CA ARG A 193 14.51 4.77 -13.57
C ARG A 193 14.66 3.65 -14.58
N TYR A 194 13.83 2.61 -14.46
CA TYR A 194 13.91 1.41 -15.28
C TYR A 194 12.86 1.37 -16.40
N LYS A 195 12.12 2.45 -16.60
CA LYS A 195 11.10 2.60 -17.65
C LYS A 195 9.98 1.55 -17.53
N ILE A 196 9.61 1.21 -16.31
CA ILE A 196 8.48 0.35 -15.99
C ILE A 196 7.29 1.27 -15.64
N PRO A 197 6.24 1.33 -16.47
CA PRO A 197 5.07 2.16 -16.16
C PRO A 197 4.51 1.81 -14.78
N THR A 198 4.44 2.80 -13.90
CA THR A 198 4.03 2.61 -12.51
C THR A 198 3.00 3.65 -12.10
N VAL A 199 1.99 3.22 -11.36
CA VAL A 199 0.94 4.06 -10.76
C VAL A 199 0.85 3.73 -9.28
N ALA A 200 0.85 4.78 -8.44
CA ALA A 200 0.46 4.69 -7.03
C ALA A 200 -0.97 5.23 -6.88
N MET A 201 -1.83 4.52 -6.12
CA MET A 201 -3.25 4.85 -5.91
C MET A 201 -3.54 4.99 -4.43
#